data_8b41290f85265d6f668db619f465ba3e
#
_entry.id   8b41290f85265d6f668db619f465ba3e
#
_cell.length_a   1.000
_cell.length_b   1.000
_cell.length_c   1.000
_cell.angle_alpha   90.00
_cell.angle_beta   90.00
_cell.angle_gamma   90.00
#
_symmetry.space_group_name_H-M   'P 1'
#
loop_
_entity.id
_entity.type
_entity.pdbx_description
1 polymer ?
#
loop_
_entity_poly.entity_id
_entity_poly.type
_entity_poly.pdbx_seq_one_letter_code
_entity_poly.pdbx_strand_id
1 'polypeptide(L)'
;MEKILDAIMSGADSATIGALSIPDNYRAAHILATEATMWDGVPSEKKDPRKSVHVGDVATPELAPDEVYVAVMASSINFNTVWSSIFEPVSTFGPMKRLSRESEWAKRHDQPYQVLGSDASGVVVKVGSAVRMWKPGDHVTVHCNHVDDQDNTAHNDSMMAA
;
A
#
# COMPACT_ATOMS: atom_id res chain seq x y z
N MET A 1 -13.04 11.57 1.03
CA MET A 1 -13.03 10.38 1.90
C MET A 1 -14.34 10.20 2.66
N GLU A 2 -14.93 11.25 3.26
CA GLU A 2 -16.21 11.17 4.02
C GLU A 2 -17.34 10.49 3.23
N LYS A 3 -17.60 10.91 1.98
CA LYS A 3 -18.66 10.30 1.17
C LYS A 3 -18.50 8.79 0.95
N ILE A 4 -17.24 8.31 0.84
CA ILE A 4 -16.96 6.88 0.71
C ILE A 4 -17.27 6.17 2.02
N LEU A 5 -16.84 6.74 3.15
CA LEU A 5 -17.14 6.18 4.47
C LEU A 5 -18.66 6.15 4.74
N ASP A 6 -19.37 7.24 4.45
CA ASP A 6 -20.81 7.33 4.62
C ASP A 6 -21.55 6.27 3.79
N ALA A 7 -21.15 6.08 2.53
CA ALA A 7 -21.74 5.07 1.66
C ALA A 7 -21.49 3.64 2.21
N ILE A 8 -20.29 3.35 2.67
CA ILE A 8 -19.95 2.06 3.28
C ILE A 8 -20.79 1.83 4.55
N MET A 9 -20.81 2.81 5.45
CA MET A 9 -21.50 2.70 6.75
C MET A 9 -23.01 2.62 6.62
N SER A 10 -23.58 3.22 5.58
CA SER A 10 -25.02 3.12 5.27
C SER A 10 -25.41 1.83 4.55
N GLY A 11 -24.45 0.99 4.17
CA GLY A 11 -24.71 -0.23 3.40
C GLY A 11 -25.15 0.04 1.97
N ALA A 12 -24.61 1.10 1.34
CA ALA A 12 -24.91 1.42 -0.04
C ALA A 12 -24.56 0.26 -0.98
N ASP A 13 -25.29 0.13 -2.08
CA ASP A 13 -25.05 -0.92 -3.05
C ASP A 13 -23.76 -0.70 -3.86
N SER A 14 -23.34 -1.75 -4.57
CA SER A 14 -22.11 -1.77 -5.36
C SER A 14 -22.08 -0.66 -6.43
N ALA A 15 -23.20 -0.36 -7.05
CA ALA A 15 -23.28 0.68 -8.09
C ALA A 15 -23.06 2.07 -7.48
N THR A 16 -23.69 2.33 -6.34
CA THR A 16 -23.54 3.59 -5.59
C THR A 16 -22.09 3.79 -5.13
N ILE A 17 -21.47 2.76 -4.50
CA ILE A 17 -20.08 2.85 -4.05
C ILE A 17 -19.15 3.03 -5.25
N GLY A 18 -19.31 2.26 -6.32
CA GLY A 18 -18.47 2.31 -7.51
C GLY A 18 -18.55 3.63 -8.29
N ALA A 19 -19.67 4.38 -8.15
CA ALA A 19 -19.84 5.69 -8.78
C ALA A 19 -19.14 6.83 -8.03
N LEU A 20 -18.67 6.60 -6.79
CA LEU A 20 -18.00 7.63 -6.00
C LEU A 20 -16.64 7.99 -6.60
N SER A 21 -16.30 9.26 -6.50
CA SER A 21 -14.97 9.75 -6.88
C SER A 21 -13.94 9.32 -5.84
N ILE A 22 -12.83 8.80 -6.31
CA ILE A 22 -11.66 8.56 -5.47
C ILE A 22 -10.91 9.89 -5.29
N PRO A 23 -10.49 10.24 -4.08
CA PRO A 23 -9.73 11.48 -3.86
C PRO A 23 -8.33 11.38 -4.47
N ASP A 24 -7.80 12.51 -4.94
CA ASP A 24 -6.45 12.59 -5.54
C ASP A 24 -5.35 12.32 -4.50
N ASN A 25 -5.64 12.52 -3.22
CA ASN A 25 -4.71 12.30 -2.12
C ASN A 25 -5.41 11.58 -0.96
N TYR A 26 -4.64 10.84 -0.19
CA TYR A 26 -5.10 10.22 1.06
C TYR A 26 -4.07 10.36 2.16
N ARG A 27 -4.51 10.31 3.40
CA ARG A 27 -3.63 10.41 4.56
C ARG A 27 -2.99 9.06 4.86
N ALA A 28 -1.65 9.04 4.97
CA ALA A 28 -0.90 7.82 5.24
C ALA A 28 0.26 8.06 6.20
N ALA A 29 0.66 6.98 6.89
CA ALA A 29 1.97 6.90 7.54
C ALA A 29 3.00 6.51 6.47
N HIS A 30 4.09 7.26 6.37
CA HIS A 30 5.10 7.04 5.32
C HIS A 30 6.50 7.42 5.81
N ILE A 31 7.52 6.96 5.09
CA ILE A 31 8.93 7.30 5.25
C ILE A 31 9.44 8.03 4.01
N LEU A 32 10.53 8.77 4.14
CA LEU A 32 11.10 9.58 3.06
C LEU A 32 12.42 9.01 2.54
N ALA A 33 12.59 9.02 1.22
CA ALA A 33 13.83 8.56 0.58
C ALA A 33 15.05 9.39 0.99
N THR A 34 14.87 10.68 1.29
CA THR A 34 15.92 11.59 1.75
C THR A 34 16.46 11.24 3.13
N GLU A 35 15.74 10.42 3.89
CA GLU A 35 16.10 10.01 5.26
C GLU A 35 16.68 8.58 5.31
N ALA A 36 16.81 7.91 4.16
CA ALA A 36 17.22 6.50 4.10
C ALA A 36 18.57 6.20 4.76
N THR A 37 19.42 7.20 4.95
CA THR A 37 20.73 7.08 5.61
C THR A 37 20.78 7.68 7.01
N MET A 38 19.65 8.17 7.53
CA MET A 38 19.63 8.88 8.83
C MET A 38 20.09 8.01 10.01
N TRP A 39 20.04 6.70 9.84
CA TRP A 39 20.40 5.74 10.87
C TRP A 39 21.76 5.05 10.62
N ASP A 40 22.56 5.53 9.66
CA ASP A 40 23.87 4.94 9.37
C ASP A 40 24.76 4.95 10.61
N GLY A 41 25.30 3.79 10.95
CA GLY A 41 26.14 3.62 12.14
C GLY A 41 25.42 3.60 13.49
N VAL A 42 24.07 3.72 13.49
CA VAL A 42 23.26 3.64 14.70
C VAL A 42 22.82 2.18 14.93
N PRO A 43 23.09 1.57 16.10
CA PRO A 43 22.59 0.23 16.42
C PRO A 43 21.06 0.19 16.41
N SER A 44 20.48 -0.93 15.96
CA SER A 44 19.02 -1.10 15.76
C SER A 44 18.20 -0.73 17.00
N GLU A 45 18.65 -1.12 18.18
CA GLU A 45 17.98 -0.86 19.45
C GLU A 45 17.95 0.62 19.86
N LYS A 46 18.72 1.47 19.16
CA LYS A 46 18.79 2.92 19.38
C LYS A 46 18.05 3.73 18.32
N LYS A 47 17.58 3.06 17.28
CA LYS A 47 16.79 3.70 16.22
C LYS A 47 15.36 3.94 16.72
N ASP A 48 14.89 5.17 16.62
CA ASP A 48 13.55 5.54 17.07
C ASP A 48 12.63 5.78 15.86
N PRO A 49 11.70 4.86 15.54
CA PRO A 49 10.79 4.99 14.40
C PRO A 49 10.01 6.29 14.37
N ARG A 50 9.75 6.91 15.53
CA ARG A 50 9.02 8.19 15.61
C ARG A 50 9.75 9.36 14.93
N LYS A 51 11.04 9.19 14.63
CA LYS A 51 11.84 10.21 13.94
C LYS A 51 11.82 10.09 12.42
N SER A 52 11.48 8.93 11.90
CA SER A 52 11.47 8.62 10.48
C SER A 52 10.06 8.40 9.91
N VAL A 53 9.07 8.18 10.79
CA VAL A 53 7.68 8.03 10.36
C VAL A 53 6.99 9.37 10.32
N HIS A 54 6.49 9.72 9.16
CA HIS A 54 5.69 10.91 8.89
C HIS A 54 4.22 10.52 8.70
N VAL A 55 3.32 11.41 9.06
CA VAL A 55 1.88 11.25 8.78
C VAL A 55 1.41 12.46 8.00
N GLY A 56 0.98 12.23 6.77
CA GLY A 56 0.60 13.31 5.87
C GLY A 56 -0.16 12.79 4.66
N ASP A 57 -0.51 13.72 3.78
CA ASP A 57 -1.20 13.40 2.55
C ASP A 57 -0.20 12.92 1.49
N VAL A 58 -0.52 11.81 0.86
CA VAL A 58 0.20 11.23 -0.26
C VAL A 58 -0.72 11.08 -1.46
N ALA A 59 -0.16 11.11 -2.66
CA ALA A 59 -0.94 10.97 -3.88
C ALA A 59 -1.57 9.58 -3.97
N THR A 60 -2.84 9.53 -4.39
CA THR A 60 -3.49 8.27 -4.73
C THR A 60 -2.86 7.74 -6.02
N PRO A 61 -2.27 6.53 -6.02
CA PRO A 61 -1.69 5.97 -7.24
C PRO A 61 -2.79 5.71 -8.29
N GLU A 62 -2.43 5.71 -9.56
CA GLU A 62 -3.35 5.35 -10.62
C GLU A 62 -3.76 3.87 -10.52
N LEU A 63 -5.03 3.56 -10.75
CA LEU A 63 -5.55 2.19 -10.70
C LEU A 63 -5.20 1.42 -11.96
N ALA A 64 -4.41 0.36 -11.82
CA ALA A 64 -4.13 -0.53 -12.94
C ALA A 64 -5.36 -1.38 -13.33
N PRO A 65 -5.38 -1.93 -14.55
CA PRO A 65 -6.53 -2.72 -15.02
C PRO A 65 -6.88 -3.92 -14.15
N ASP A 66 -5.93 -4.54 -13.49
CA ASP A 66 -6.05 -5.73 -12.65
C ASP A 66 -6.09 -5.45 -11.15
N GLU A 67 -6.16 -4.18 -10.76
CA GLU A 67 -6.13 -3.75 -9.35
C GLU A 67 -7.48 -3.30 -8.83
N VAL A 68 -7.55 -3.14 -7.51
CA VAL A 68 -8.70 -2.56 -6.81
C VAL A 68 -8.25 -1.46 -5.86
N TYR A 69 -9.08 -0.43 -5.67
CA TYR A 69 -8.95 0.45 -4.51
C TYR A 69 -9.72 -0.12 -3.33
N VAL A 70 -9.08 -0.17 -2.19
CA VAL A 70 -9.69 -0.58 -0.92
C VAL A 70 -9.74 0.62 0.03
N ALA A 71 -10.92 0.95 0.52
CA ALA A 71 -11.05 1.83 1.66
C ALA A 71 -10.65 1.05 2.91
N VAL A 72 -9.44 1.30 3.41
CA VAL A 72 -8.87 0.60 4.55
C VAL A 72 -9.63 0.99 5.82
N MET A 73 -10.18 -0.01 6.50
CA MET A 73 -10.91 0.12 7.76
C MET A 73 -10.07 -0.26 8.96
N ALA A 74 -9.11 -1.15 8.78
CA ALA A 74 -8.16 -1.56 9.81
C ALA A 74 -6.85 -2.05 9.19
N SER A 75 -5.77 -1.83 9.90
CA SER A 75 -4.42 -2.31 9.59
C SER A 75 -3.71 -2.56 10.90
N SER A 76 -2.70 -3.43 10.92
CA SER A 76 -1.90 -3.69 12.10
C SER A 76 -0.47 -3.19 11.95
N ILE A 77 0.22 -3.03 13.06
CA ILE A 77 1.65 -2.78 13.10
C ILE A 77 2.35 -4.13 13.30
N ASN A 78 3.18 -4.50 12.34
CA ASN A 78 3.97 -5.72 12.39
C ASN A 78 5.46 -5.42 12.31
N PHE A 79 6.30 -6.45 12.36
CA PHE A 79 7.75 -6.29 12.30
C PHE A 79 8.22 -5.60 11.01
N ASN A 80 7.58 -5.88 9.86
CA ASN A 80 7.93 -5.23 8.59
C ASN A 80 7.70 -3.73 8.65
N THR A 81 6.61 -3.29 9.28
CA THR A 81 6.32 -1.87 9.48
C THR A 81 7.42 -1.19 10.29
N VAL A 82 7.86 -1.83 11.38
CA VAL A 82 8.94 -1.31 12.23
C VAL A 82 10.27 -1.30 11.48
N TRP A 83 10.65 -2.41 10.84
CA TRP A 83 11.91 -2.51 10.11
C TRP A 83 11.99 -1.52 8.96
N SER A 84 10.94 -1.40 8.16
CA SER A 84 10.88 -0.42 7.08
C SER A 84 11.06 1.00 7.61
N SER A 85 10.47 1.31 8.76
CA SER A 85 10.56 2.65 9.37
C SER A 85 11.96 3.01 9.87
N ILE A 86 12.81 2.03 10.14
CA ILE A 86 14.20 2.23 10.54
C ILE A 86 15.21 1.84 9.45
N PHE A 87 14.73 1.60 8.24
CA PHE A 87 15.49 1.23 7.04
C PHE A 87 16.32 -0.04 7.21
N GLU A 88 15.77 -1.07 7.85
CA GLU A 88 16.44 -2.35 8.11
C GLU A 88 15.71 -3.54 7.46
N PRO A 89 16.48 -4.61 7.09
CA PRO A 89 17.96 -4.69 7.11
C PRO A 89 18.62 -3.82 6.04
N VAL A 90 17.83 -3.35 5.06
CA VAL A 90 18.23 -2.42 4.01
C VAL A 90 17.05 -1.49 3.72
N SER A 91 17.35 -0.30 3.22
CA SER A 91 16.29 0.62 2.78
C SER A 91 15.51 0.03 1.61
N THR A 92 14.19 0.04 1.69
CA THR A 92 13.27 -0.44 0.65
C THR A 92 13.29 0.41 -0.61
N PHE A 93 13.75 1.65 -0.56
CA PHE A 93 13.81 2.55 -1.73
C PHE A 93 14.67 2.00 -2.88
N GLY A 94 15.76 1.29 -2.58
CA GLY A 94 16.58 0.65 -3.60
C GLY A 94 15.84 -0.45 -4.38
N PRO A 95 15.26 -1.46 -3.70
CA PRO A 95 14.38 -2.45 -4.31
C PRO A 95 13.21 -1.83 -5.08
N MET A 96 12.48 -0.87 -4.51
CA MET A 96 11.36 -0.19 -5.17
C MET A 96 11.78 0.50 -6.47
N LYS A 97 12.93 1.18 -6.46
CA LYS A 97 13.49 1.79 -7.65
C LYS A 97 13.91 0.77 -8.72
N ARG A 98 14.32 -0.45 -8.33
CA ARG A 98 14.56 -1.52 -9.31
C ARG A 98 13.25 -2.00 -9.92
N LEU A 99 12.26 -2.28 -9.07
CA LEU A 99 10.92 -2.70 -9.49
C LEU A 99 10.29 -1.69 -10.46
N SER A 100 10.47 -0.40 -10.25
CA SER A 100 9.92 0.65 -11.10
C SER A 100 10.34 0.58 -12.58
N ARG A 101 11.37 -0.21 -12.90
CA ARG A 101 11.89 -0.37 -14.25
C ARG A 101 11.27 -1.53 -15.02
N GLU A 102 10.45 -2.36 -14.36
CA GLU A 102 9.94 -3.60 -14.94
C GLU A 102 8.76 -3.37 -15.90
N SER A 103 7.96 -2.32 -15.67
CA SER A 103 6.82 -1.99 -16.53
C SER A 103 6.43 -0.51 -16.41
N GLU A 104 5.52 -0.06 -17.28
CA GLU A 104 4.92 1.28 -17.15
C GLU A 104 4.18 1.45 -15.82
N TRP A 105 3.42 0.43 -15.40
CA TRP A 105 2.70 0.45 -14.12
C TRP A 105 3.64 0.42 -12.93
N ALA A 106 4.77 -0.26 -13.04
CA ALA A 106 5.77 -0.33 -11.98
C ALA A 106 6.46 1.02 -11.72
N LYS A 107 6.46 1.97 -12.66
CA LYS A 107 7.06 3.31 -12.49
C LYS A 107 6.55 4.04 -11.24
N ARG A 108 5.33 3.77 -10.79
CA ARG A 108 4.75 4.34 -9.58
C ARG A 108 5.48 3.96 -8.28
N HIS A 109 6.37 2.96 -8.32
CA HIS A 109 7.18 2.57 -7.17
C HIS A 109 8.42 3.46 -6.96
N ASP A 110 8.82 4.27 -7.94
CA ASP A 110 9.93 5.24 -7.81
C ASP A 110 9.40 6.57 -7.24
N GLN A 111 9.00 6.54 -5.98
CA GLN A 111 8.48 7.72 -5.28
C GLN A 111 9.49 8.22 -4.24
N PRO A 112 9.48 9.53 -3.89
CA PRO A 112 10.32 10.08 -2.83
C PRO A 112 9.86 9.66 -1.44
N TYR A 113 8.78 8.90 -1.33
CA TYR A 113 8.23 8.37 -0.09
C TYR A 113 7.78 6.92 -0.28
N GLN A 114 7.61 6.20 0.84
CA GLN A 114 6.98 4.88 0.87
C GLN A 114 5.92 4.86 1.96
N VAL A 115 4.71 4.46 1.62
CA VAL A 115 3.63 4.23 2.60
C VAL A 115 3.95 2.96 3.38
N LEU A 116 3.83 3.06 4.70
CA LEU A 116 4.09 1.95 5.62
C LEU A 116 2.84 1.09 5.82
N GLY A 117 3.08 -0.19 6.04
CA GLY A 117 2.06 -1.20 6.28
C GLY A 117 2.01 -2.24 5.17
N SER A 118 1.80 -3.50 5.54
CA SER A 118 1.78 -4.66 4.64
C SER A 118 0.50 -5.46 4.74
N ASP A 119 -0.43 -5.07 5.59
CA ASP A 119 -1.71 -5.74 5.80
C ASP A 119 -2.84 -4.73 5.97
N ALA A 120 -4.02 -5.11 5.55
CA ALA A 120 -5.21 -4.31 5.71
C ALA A 120 -6.47 -5.16 5.66
N SER A 121 -7.54 -4.67 6.24
CA SER A 121 -8.89 -5.09 5.91
C SER A 121 -9.72 -3.88 5.56
N GLY A 122 -10.68 -4.04 4.68
CA GLY A 122 -11.48 -2.92 4.21
C GLY A 122 -12.55 -3.29 3.21
N VAL A 123 -13.02 -2.29 2.51
CA VAL A 123 -14.09 -2.42 1.52
C VAL A 123 -13.58 -1.99 0.15
N VAL A 124 -13.79 -2.81 -0.86
CA VAL A 124 -13.48 -2.46 -2.26
C VAL A 124 -14.35 -1.28 -2.67
N VAL A 125 -13.74 -0.21 -3.17
CA VAL A 125 -14.46 1.00 -3.60
C VAL A 125 -14.38 1.23 -5.10
N LYS A 126 -13.38 0.67 -5.75
CA LYS A 126 -13.25 0.69 -7.21
C LYS A 126 -12.45 -0.50 -7.70
N VAL A 127 -12.73 -0.92 -8.93
CA VAL A 127 -12.04 -2.02 -9.58
C VAL A 127 -11.50 -1.60 -10.93
N GLY A 128 -10.36 -2.12 -11.32
CA GLY A 128 -9.79 -1.98 -12.64
C GLY A 128 -10.58 -2.78 -13.69
N SER A 129 -10.37 -2.46 -14.96
CA SER A 129 -11.17 -2.98 -16.08
C SER A 129 -11.01 -4.49 -16.32
N ALA A 130 -9.93 -5.09 -15.85
CA ALA A 130 -9.66 -6.54 -15.98
C ALA A 130 -10.04 -7.34 -14.73
N VAL A 131 -10.41 -6.68 -13.63
CA VAL A 131 -10.83 -7.35 -12.39
C VAL A 131 -12.15 -8.07 -12.59
N ARG A 132 -12.22 -9.34 -12.19
CA ARG A 132 -13.41 -10.20 -12.34
C ARG A 132 -13.94 -10.78 -11.04
N MET A 133 -13.08 -10.91 -10.04
CA MET A 133 -13.43 -11.56 -8.77
C MET A 133 -14.03 -10.62 -7.75
N TRP A 134 -13.77 -9.32 -7.87
CA TRP A 134 -14.15 -8.32 -6.88
C TRP A 134 -15.06 -7.25 -7.47
N LYS A 135 -15.90 -6.68 -6.64
CA LYS A 135 -16.76 -5.54 -6.98
C LYS A 135 -16.81 -4.53 -5.84
N PRO A 136 -17.14 -3.26 -6.12
CA PRO A 136 -17.36 -2.29 -5.06
C PRO A 136 -18.37 -2.78 -4.03
N GLY A 137 -18.07 -2.58 -2.75
CA GLY A 137 -18.85 -3.07 -1.61
C GLY A 137 -18.37 -4.40 -1.03
N ASP A 138 -17.51 -5.15 -1.70
CA ASP A 138 -16.96 -6.39 -1.14
C ASP A 138 -16.03 -6.08 0.03
N HIS A 139 -16.19 -6.83 1.12
CA HIS A 139 -15.29 -6.79 2.27
C HIS A 139 -14.10 -7.71 2.01
N VAL A 140 -12.91 -7.18 2.18
CA VAL A 140 -11.67 -7.90 1.86
C VAL A 140 -10.65 -7.81 2.98
N THR A 141 -9.80 -8.82 3.05
CA THR A 141 -8.54 -8.78 3.78
C THR A 141 -7.42 -8.83 2.75
N VAL A 142 -6.50 -7.87 2.83
CA VAL A 142 -5.37 -7.80 1.93
C VAL A 142 -4.30 -8.77 2.41
N HIS A 143 -3.92 -9.71 1.55
CA HIS A 143 -2.79 -10.58 1.79
C HIS A 143 -1.48 -9.79 1.62
N CYS A 144 -0.55 -9.94 2.54
CA CYS A 144 0.70 -9.16 2.54
C CYS A 144 1.69 -9.56 1.43
N ASN A 145 1.43 -10.65 0.76
CA ASN A 145 2.29 -11.18 -0.30
C ASN A 145 1.54 -11.27 -1.63
N HIS A 146 2.23 -10.98 -2.71
CA HIS A 146 1.74 -11.29 -4.03
C HIS A 146 1.87 -12.79 -4.30
N VAL A 147 0.85 -13.39 -4.86
CA VAL A 147 0.86 -14.78 -5.30
C VAL A 147 0.32 -14.81 -6.72
N ASP A 148 1.09 -15.36 -7.65
CA ASP A 148 0.60 -15.64 -8.98
C ASP A 148 -0.29 -16.89 -8.92
N ASP A 149 -1.59 -16.72 -9.04
CA ASP A 149 -2.57 -17.80 -8.99
C ASP A 149 -2.60 -18.66 -10.27
N GLN A 150 -1.89 -18.23 -11.31
CA GLN A 150 -1.72 -18.97 -12.56
C GLN A 150 -0.53 -19.93 -12.50
N ASP A 151 0.39 -19.75 -11.57
CA ASP A 151 1.52 -20.62 -11.34
C ASP A 151 1.27 -21.51 -10.12
N ASN A 152 1.01 -22.80 -10.34
CA ASN A 152 0.80 -23.76 -9.27
C ASN A 152 2.05 -24.08 -8.45
N THR A 153 3.20 -23.58 -8.87
CA THR A 153 4.45 -23.59 -8.11
C THR A 153 4.74 -22.24 -7.46
N ALA A 154 3.77 -21.31 -7.52
CA ALA A 154 3.95 -19.93 -7.09
C ALA A 154 4.54 -19.85 -5.70
N HIS A 155 5.69 -19.26 -5.64
CA HIS A 155 6.32 -18.88 -4.41
C HIS A 155 6.03 -17.41 -4.12
N ASN A 156 6.04 -17.11 -2.87
CA ASN A 156 5.94 -15.78 -2.36
C ASN A 156 7.21 -14.99 -2.68
N ASP A 157 7.32 -14.41 -3.84
CA ASP A 157 8.48 -13.63 -4.25
C ASP A 157 8.38 -12.15 -3.88
N SER A 158 7.18 -11.69 -3.60
CA SER A 158 6.91 -10.28 -3.34
C SER A 158 7.20 -9.80 -1.93
N MET A 159 7.60 -10.66 -1.01
CA MET A 159 8.18 -10.19 0.25
C MET A 159 9.38 -9.24 0.06
N MET A 160 9.95 -9.26 -1.13
CA MET A 160 11.04 -8.37 -1.50
C MET A 160 10.56 -7.05 -2.10
N ALA A 161 9.28 -6.91 -2.36
CA ALA A 161 8.69 -5.72 -2.97
C ALA A 161 7.88 -4.86 -1.99
N ALA A 162 7.66 -5.37 -0.79
CA ALA A 162 6.91 -4.68 0.26
C ALA A 162 7.79 -3.88 1.22
#